data_84834333689b3a02f25c092bc19d5722
#
_entry.id   84834333689b3a02f25c092bc19d5722
#
_cell.length_a   1.000
_cell.length_b   1.000
_cell.length_c   1.000
_cell.angle_alpha   90.00
_cell.angle_beta   90.00
_cell.angle_gamma   90.00
#
_symmetry.space_group_name_H-M   'P 1'
#
loop_
_entity.id
_entity.type
_entity.pdbx_description
1 polymer ?
#
loop_
_entity_poly.entity_id
_entity_poly.type
_entity_poly.pdbx_seq_one_letter_code
_entity_poly.pdbx_strand_id
1 'polypeptide(L)'
;QGLRSGLILGAGEAVGDVVYLTMAILSLGYLSVYLEPVMYVVRWIGAGYLIYLGVMQFRLSRLELDSSNQIPTNTIKQFLMGFLIGGTNPKVILFYLSFIPLFLDLSNISLMTGIQIILTVYFSVFASLVVVCGAGNQIKSWVTKPSAAKRLNQITGSVMVLVGLLLVVS
;
A
#
# COMPACT_ATOMS: atom_id res chain seq x y z
N GLN A 1 -5.79 -23.06 1.17
CA GLN A 1 -4.48 -23.31 1.76
C GLN A 1 -4.46 -22.54 3.08
N GLY A 2 -4.07 -23.17 4.21
CA GLY A 2 -4.28 -22.65 5.56
C GLY A 2 -3.44 -21.42 5.95
N LEU A 3 -3.53 -21.03 7.23
CA LEU A 3 -2.87 -19.89 7.86
C LEU A 3 -1.36 -19.75 7.47
N ARG A 4 -0.64 -20.88 7.43
CA ARG A 4 0.78 -20.90 7.09
C ARG A 4 1.08 -20.33 5.70
N SER A 5 0.32 -20.72 4.67
CA SER A 5 0.49 -20.21 3.31
C SER A 5 0.17 -18.71 3.21
N GLY A 6 -0.88 -18.26 3.91
CA GLY A 6 -1.21 -16.86 4.00
C GLY A 6 -0.11 -16.02 4.65
N LEU A 7 0.50 -16.52 5.74
CA LEU A 7 1.60 -15.83 6.43
C LEU A 7 2.87 -15.75 5.57
N ILE A 8 3.21 -16.82 4.83
CA ILE A 8 4.37 -16.82 3.95
C ILE A 8 4.19 -15.82 2.80
N LEU A 9 3.03 -15.83 2.17
CA LEU A 9 2.68 -14.91 1.10
C LEU A 9 2.68 -13.47 1.61
N GLY A 10 2.07 -13.23 2.76
CA GLY A 10 2.03 -11.92 3.40
C GLY A 10 3.41 -11.42 3.83
N ALA A 11 4.30 -12.30 4.30
CA ALA A 11 5.68 -11.93 4.59
C ALA A 11 6.42 -11.48 3.31
N GLY A 12 6.19 -12.17 2.19
CA GLY A 12 6.72 -11.77 0.88
C GLY A 12 6.19 -10.39 0.48
N GLU A 13 4.88 -10.16 0.60
CA GLU A 13 4.23 -8.88 0.29
C GLU A 13 4.81 -7.73 1.13
N ALA A 14 4.93 -7.91 2.44
CA ALA A 14 5.51 -6.90 3.33
C ALA A 14 6.96 -6.57 2.97
N VAL A 15 7.77 -7.56 2.56
CA VAL A 15 9.13 -7.30 2.09
C VAL A 15 9.12 -6.58 0.74
N GLY A 16 8.22 -6.94 -0.17
CA GLY A 16 8.02 -6.23 -1.44
C GLY A 16 7.69 -4.76 -1.23
N ASP A 17 6.72 -4.46 -0.36
CA ASP A 17 6.34 -3.10 0.02
C ASP A 17 7.52 -2.30 0.58
N VAL A 18 8.32 -2.89 1.46
CA VAL A 18 9.50 -2.24 2.05
C VAL A 18 10.56 -1.92 1.00
N VAL A 19 10.82 -2.82 0.06
CA VAL A 19 11.78 -2.57 -1.03
C VAL A 19 11.32 -1.38 -1.86
N TYR A 20 10.04 -1.32 -2.24
CA TYR A 20 9.50 -0.19 -2.99
C TYR A 20 9.47 1.11 -2.20
N LEU A 21 9.09 1.05 -0.92
CA LEU A 21 9.14 2.20 -0.03
C LEU A 21 10.56 2.77 0.06
N THR A 22 11.56 1.90 0.20
CA THR A 22 12.97 2.29 0.25
C THR A 22 13.40 2.97 -1.06
N MET A 23 13.04 2.35 -2.20
CA MET A 23 13.31 2.94 -3.51
C MET A 23 12.62 4.30 -3.69
N ALA A 24 11.37 4.42 -3.24
CA ALA A 24 10.62 5.68 -3.28
C ALA A 24 11.30 6.77 -2.45
N ILE A 25 11.67 6.48 -1.20
CA ILE A 25 12.37 7.43 -0.31
C ILE A 25 13.69 7.88 -0.93
N LEU A 26 14.51 6.95 -1.42
CA LEU A 26 15.80 7.27 -2.02
C LEU A 26 15.66 8.09 -3.31
N SER A 27 14.72 7.70 -4.18
CA SER A 27 14.47 8.40 -5.44
C SER A 27 13.93 9.81 -5.21
N LEU A 28 12.92 9.94 -4.35
CA LEU A 28 12.33 11.24 -4.02
C LEU A 28 13.30 12.12 -3.24
N GLY A 29 14.09 11.55 -2.33
CA GLY A 29 15.14 12.27 -1.60
C GLY A 29 16.17 12.85 -2.56
N TYR A 30 16.62 12.08 -3.55
CA TYR A 30 17.50 12.58 -4.59
C TYR A 30 16.84 13.68 -5.44
N LEU A 31 15.61 13.45 -5.90
CA LEU A 31 14.88 14.43 -6.70
C LEU A 31 14.60 15.72 -5.94
N SER A 32 14.27 15.67 -4.66
CA SER A 32 13.93 16.85 -3.86
C SER A 32 15.08 17.83 -3.74
N VAL A 33 16.32 17.34 -3.70
CA VAL A 33 17.53 18.18 -3.61
C VAL A 33 17.85 18.89 -4.92
N TYR A 34 17.61 18.23 -6.06
CA TYR A 34 18.08 18.74 -7.37
C TYR A 34 16.95 19.32 -8.23
N LEU A 35 15.71 18.93 -8.01
CA LEU A 35 14.60 19.22 -8.91
C LEU A 35 13.34 19.65 -8.15
N GLU A 36 13.41 20.75 -7.41
CA GLU A 36 12.27 21.32 -6.69
C GLU A 36 10.99 21.45 -7.55
N PRO A 37 11.05 21.91 -8.82
CA PRO A 37 9.86 21.96 -9.68
C PRO A 37 9.25 20.58 -9.97
N VAL A 38 10.08 19.52 -10.02
CA VAL A 38 9.60 18.15 -10.26
C VAL A 38 8.79 17.65 -9.06
N MET A 39 9.21 18.00 -7.84
CA MET A 39 8.45 17.63 -6.63
C MET A 39 7.06 18.27 -6.62
N TYR A 40 6.94 19.50 -7.11
CA TYR A 40 5.63 20.14 -7.30
C TYR A 40 4.74 19.33 -8.25
N VAL A 41 5.27 18.90 -9.40
CA VAL A 41 4.53 18.08 -10.37
C VAL A 41 4.15 16.71 -9.78
N VAL A 42 5.10 16.03 -9.11
CA VAL A 42 4.86 14.74 -8.44
C VAL A 42 3.72 14.85 -7.43
N ARG A 43 3.69 15.93 -6.66
CA ARG A 43 2.64 16.19 -5.67
C ARG A 43 1.26 16.31 -6.32
N TRP A 44 1.13 17.11 -7.40
CA TRP A 44 -0.14 17.28 -8.09
C TRP A 44 -0.64 16.02 -8.79
N ILE A 45 0.27 15.29 -9.45
CA ILE A 45 -0.07 13.99 -10.06
C ILE A 45 -0.49 13.00 -8.98
N GLY A 46 0.23 12.96 -7.86
CA GLY A 46 -0.08 12.09 -6.73
C GLY A 46 -1.44 12.40 -6.10
N ALA A 47 -1.73 13.68 -5.86
CA ALA A 47 -3.01 14.13 -5.34
C ALA A 47 -4.16 13.73 -6.28
N GLY A 48 -4.03 14.03 -7.56
CA GLY A 48 -5.03 13.67 -8.58
C GLY A 48 -5.26 12.15 -8.65
N TYR A 49 -4.17 11.37 -8.58
CA TYR A 49 -4.26 9.92 -8.58
C TYR A 49 -4.94 9.35 -7.33
N LEU A 50 -4.62 9.88 -6.14
CA LEU A 50 -5.29 9.47 -4.91
C LEU A 50 -6.79 9.80 -4.92
N ILE A 51 -7.17 10.99 -5.39
CA ILE A 51 -8.58 11.37 -5.56
C ILE A 51 -9.25 10.42 -6.57
N TYR A 52 -8.62 10.14 -7.71
CA TYR A 52 -9.14 9.22 -8.70
C TYR A 52 -9.38 7.82 -8.13
N LEU A 53 -8.38 7.26 -7.44
CA LEU A 53 -8.51 5.96 -6.78
C LEU A 53 -9.60 5.96 -5.71
N GLY A 54 -9.67 7.03 -4.90
CA GLY A 54 -10.70 7.18 -3.89
C GLY A 54 -12.11 7.19 -4.49
N VAL A 55 -12.32 7.96 -5.55
CA VAL A 55 -13.60 7.99 -6.27
C VAL A 55 -13.93 6.64 -6.91
N MET A 56 -12.94 5.98 -7.51
CA MET A 56 -13.11 4.64 -8.09
C MET A 56 -13.55 3.63 -7.03
N GLN A 57 -13.01 3.72 -5.81
CA GLN A 57 -13.36 2.84 -4.70
C GLN A 57 -14.84 2.93 -4.31
N PHE A 58 -15.48 4.11 -4.42
CA PHE A 58 -16.92 4.26 -4.18
C PHE A 58 -17.80 3.50 -5.20
N ARG A 59 -17.28 3.25 -6.40
CA ARG A 59 -18.01 2.54 -7.45
C ARG A 59 -17.93 1.02 -7.31
N LEU A 60 -16.96 0.52 -6.53
CA LEU A 60 -16.81 -0.91 -6.30
C LEU A 60 -17.87 -1.39 -5.31
N SER A 61 -18.78 -2.24 -5.78
CA SER A 61 -19.82 -2.87 -4.96
C SER A 61 -19.36 -4.19 -4.31
N ARG A 62 -18.24 -4.75 -4.76
CA ARG A 62 -17.63 -5.99 -4.27
C ARG A 62 -16.13 -5.79 -4.14
N LEU A 63 -15.53 -6.48 -3.17
CA LEU A 63 -14.08 -6.62 -3.16
C LEU A 63 -13.68 -7.57 -4.29
N GLU A 64 -12.77 -7.13 -5.15
CA GLU A 64 -12.15 -8.01 -6.13
C GLU A 64 -11.24 -8.99 -5.37
N LEU A 65 -11.81 -10.09 -4.95
CA LEU A 65 -11.04 -11.22 -4.48
C LEU A 65 -10.60 -11.97 -5.75
N ASP A 66 -9.42 -11.67 -6.24
CA ASP A 66 -8.82 -12.39 -7.36
C ASP A 66 -8.55 -13.84 -6.92
N SER A 67 -9.54 -14.70 -7.17
CA SER A 67 -9.49 -16.13 -6.88
C SER A 67 -8.85 -16.95 -8.00
N SER A 68 -8.38 -16.30 -9.08
CA SER A 68 -7.87 -16.98 -10.27
C SER A 68 -6.45 -17.53 -10.10
N ASN A 69 -5.67 -16.97 -9.18
CA ASN A 69 -4.29 -17.41 -8.97
C ASN A 69 -4.23 -18.54 -7.92
N GLN A 70 -3.98 -19.77 -8.37
CA GLN A 70 -3.67 -20.88 -7.48
C GLN A 70 -2.37 -20.57 -6.72
N ILE A 71 -2.47 -20.46 -5.40
CA ILE A 71 -1.29 -20.25 -4.56
C ILE A 71 -0.37 -21.48 -4.68
N PRO A 72 0.91 -21.33 -5.07
CA PRO A 72 1.84 -22.43 -5.18
C PRO A 72 1.95 -23.22 -3.86
N THR A 73 2.25 -24.51 -3.94
CA THR A 73 2.48 -25.35 -2.74
C THR A 73 3.86 -25.15 -2.14
N ASN A 74 4.83 -24.70 -2.92
CA ASN A 74 6.20 -24.47 -2.51
C ASN A 74 6.34 -23.14 -1.75
N THR A 75 6.95 -23.18 -0.55
CA THR A 75 7.13 -22.04 0.35
C THR A 75 7.88 -20.87 -0.31
N ILE A 76 8.94 -21.16 -1.07
CA ILE A 76 9.73 -20.12 -1.75
C ILE A 76 8.88 -19.44 -2.84
N LYS A 77 8.13 -20.24 -3.61
CA LYS A 77 7.24 -19.68 -4.64
C LYS A 77 6.11 -18.86 -4.03
N GLN A 78 5.58 -19.25 -2.87
CA GLN A 78 4.59 -18.45 -2.12
C GLN A 78 5.17 -17.10 -1.69
N PHE A 79 6.36 -17.10 -1.10
CA PHE A 79 7.06 -15.88 -0.70
C PHE A 79 7.33 -14.96 -1.90
N LEU A 80 7.89 -15.51 -2.99
CA LEU A 80 8.17 -14.74 -4.20
C LEU A 80 6.89 -14.18 -4.85
N MET A 81 5.80 -14.96 -4.82
CA MET A 81 4.51 -14.49 -5.32
C MET A 81 4.02 -13.29 -4.48
N GLY A 82 4.08 -13.38 -3.15
CA GLY A 82 3.76 -12.27 -2.27
C GLY A 82 4.65 -11.06 -2.53
N PHE A 83 5.96 -11.27 -2.63
CA PHE A 83 6.93 -10.22 -2.95
C PHE A 83 6.60 -9.49 -4.27
N LEU A 84 6.26 -10.24 -5.30
CA LEU A 84 5.86 -9.64 -6.57
C LEU A 84 4.53 -8.88 -6.45
N ILE A 85 3.55 -9.40 -5.72
CA ILE A 85 2.26 -8.73 -5.52
C ILE A 85 2.47 -7.38 -4.80
N GLY A 86 3.20 -7.34 -3.68
CA GLY A 86 3.54 -6.10 -2.98
C GLY A 86 4.42 -5.20 -3.85
N GLY A 87 5.46 -5.78 -4.41
CA GLY A 87 6.47 -5.05 -5.16
C GLY A 87 6.07 -4.53 -6.54
N THR A 88 5.03 -5.03 -7.17
CA THR A 88 4.59 -4.58 -8.51
C THR A 88 3.23 -3.92 -8.53
N ASN A 89 2.61 -3.73 -7.38
CA ASN A 89 1.31 -3.11 -7.29
C ASN A 89 1.41 -1.59 -7.56
N PRO A 90 0.97 -1.10 -8.74
CA PRO A 90 1.12 0.30 -9.09
C PRO A 90 0.35 1.23 -8.14
N LYS A 91 -0.73 0.73 -7.54
CA LYS A 91 -1.53 1.47 -6.56
C LYS A 91 -0.71 1.79 -5.31
N VAL A 92 0.03 0.83 -4.78
CA VAL A 92 0.89 0.99 -3.60
C VAL A 92 2.08 1.89 -3.91
N ILE A 93 2.72 1.69 -5.07
CA ILE A 93 3.85 2.51 -5.52
C ILE A 93 3.45 3.98 -5.61
N LEU A 94 2.38 4.27 -6.34
CA LEU A 94 1.90 5.64 -6.52
C LEU A 94 1.36 6.25 -5.22
N PHE A 95 0.80 5.42 -4.33
CA PHE A 95 0.43 5.85 -3.00
C PHE A 95 1.66 6.33 -2.21
N TYR A 96 2.74 5.56 -2.15
CA TYR A 96 3.95 5.97 -1.45
C TYR A 96 4.59 7.22 -2.07
N LEU A 97 4.70 7.28 -3.39
CA LEU A 97 5.24 8.44 -4.08
C LEU A 97 4.45 9.72 -3.79
N SER A 98 3.13 9.59 -3.58
CA SER A 98 2.25 10.73 -3.30
C SER A 98 2.20 11.09 -1.82
N PHE A 99 2.22 10.07 -0.95
CA PHE A 99 1.96 10.21 0.47
C PHE A 99 3.21 10.61 1.28
N ILE A 100 4.37 10.06 0.90
CA ILE A 100 5.62 10.31 1.64
C ILE A 100 5.96 11.80 1.71
N PRO A 101 5.93 12.57 0.60
CA PRO A 101 6.28 13.99 0.63
C PRO A 101 5.35 14.86 1.49
N LEU A 102 4.16 14.35 1.83
CA LEU A 102 3.20 15.07 2.69
C LEU A 102 3.67 15.14 4.15
N PHE A 103 4.37 14.11 4.60
CA PHE A 103 4.74 13.94 6.01
C PHE A 103 6.23 14.11 6.30
N LEU A 104 7.04 14.11 5.25
CA LEU A 104 8.50 14.06 5.38
C LEU A 104 9.16 15.12 4.49
N ASP A 105 10.00 15.92 5.12
CA ASP A 105 10.98 16.72 4.38
C ASP A 105 12.07 15.80 3.82
N LEU A 106 11.93 15.44 2.55
CA LEU A 106 12.79 14.47 1.87
C LEU A 106 14.20 15.01 1.64
N SER A 107 14.40 16.34 1.70
CA SER A 107 15.71 16.99 1.53
C SER A 107 16.65 16.76 2.71
N ASN A 108 16.08 16.46 3.90
CA ASN A 108 16.83 16.34 5.16
C ASN A 108 16.51 15.04 5.93
N ILE A 109 16.15 13.95 5.24
CA ILE A 109 15.90 12.67 5.92
C ILE A 109 17.19 12.10 6.49
N SER A 110 17.23 11.98 7.83
CA SER A 110 18.30 11.24 8.48
C SER A 110 18.18 9.73 8.22
N LEU A 111 19.32 9.03 8.21
CA LEU A 111 19.32 7.56 8.09
C LEU A 111 18.42 6.91 9.16
N MET A 112 18.44 7.44 10.38
CA MET A 112 17.61 6.93 11.50
C MET A 112 16.12 7.09 11.20
N THR A 113 15.71 8.25 10.71
CA THR A 113 14.30 8.50 10.30
C THR A 113 13.87 7.54 9.18
N GLY A 114 14.72 7.34 8.18
CA GLY A 114 14.45 6.38 7.09
C GLY A 114 14.24 4.96 7.62
N ILE A 115 15.11 4.49 8.51
CA ILE A 115 14.98 3.17 9.15
C ILE A 115 13.68 3.07 9.97
N GLN A 116 13.35 4.09 10.76
CA GLN A 116 12.12 4.11 11.54
C GLN A 116 10.87 3.99 10.67
N ILE A 117 10.82 4.70 9.54
CA ILE A 117 9.70 4.64 8.59
C ILE A 117 9.59 3.24 8.00
N ILE A 118 10.70 2.68 7.51
CA ILE A 118 10.75 1.34 6.92
C ILE A 118 10.26 0.29 7.93
N LEU A 119 10.75 0.33 9.16
CA LEU A 119 10.33 -0.61 10.21
C LEU A 119 8.85 -0.42 10.56
N THR A 120 8.38 0.83 10.69
CA THR A 120 6.98 1.11 10.99
C THR A 120 6.05 0.55 9.91
N VAL A 121 6.37 0.77 8.64
CA VAL A 121 5.57 0.24 7.52
C VAL A 121 5.63 -1.27 7.51
N TYR A 122 6.82 -1.88 7.63
CA TYR A 122 6.96 -3.33 7.65
C TYR A 122 6.09 -3.98 8.72
N PHE A 123 6.22 -3.51 9.97
CA PHE A 123 5.44 -4.06 11.07
C PHE A 123 3.94 -3.80 10.95
N SER A 124 3.54 -2.65 10.42
CA SER A 124 2.12 -2.33 10.18
C SER A 124 1.50 -3.23 9.13
N VAL A 125 2.17 -3.41 7.99
CA VAL A 125 1.71 -4.29 6.91
C VAL A 125 1.68 -5.73 7.40
N PHE A 126 2.76 -6.21 8.02
CA PHE A 126 2.83 -7.58 8.52
C PHE A 126 1.77 -7.86 9.60
N ALA A 127 1.59 -6.94 10.56
CA ALA A 127 0.55 -7.08 11.58
C ALA A 127 -0.86 -7.14 10.97
N SER A 128 -1.15 -6.30 9.97
CA SER A 128 -2.41 -6.32 9.24
C SER A 128 -2.66 -7.67 8.58
N LEU A 129 -1.63 -8.23 7.94
CA LEU A 129 -1.71 -9.53 7.28
C LEU A 129 -1.89 -10.69 8.29
N VAL A 130 -1.21 -10.63 9.44
CA VAL A 130 -1.41 -11.62 10.52
C VAL A 130 -2.85 -11.59 11.01
N VAL A 131 -3.43 -10.40 11.23
CA VAL A 131 -4.83 -10.25 11.64
C VAL A 131 -5.77 -10.81 10.58
N VAL A 132 -5.57 -10.47 9.32
CA VAL A 132 -6.40 -10.96 8.21
C VAL A 132 -6.29 -12.47 8.06
N CYS A 133 -5.09 -13.04 8.14
CA CYS A 133 -4.88 -14.48 8.05
C CYS A 133 -5.44 -15.23 9.27
N GLY A 134 -5.26 -14.68 10.47
CA GLY A 134 -5.74 -15.29 11.73
C GLY A 134 -7.27 -15.29 11.83
N ALA A 135 -7.90 -14.22 11.39
CA ALA A 135 -9.36 -14.10 11.36
C ALA A 135 -9.99 -14.57 10.03
N GLY A 136 -9.25 -15.30 9.19
CA GLY A 136 -9.57 -15.58 7.80
C GLY A 136 -11.00 -16.08 7.54
N ASN A 137 -11.50 -17.04 8.32
CA ASN A 137 -12.88 -17.55 8.15
C ASN A 137 -13.94 -16.51 8.55
N GLN A 138 -13.71 -15.74 9.62
CA GLN A 138 -14.63 -14.72 10.10
C GLN A 138 -14.61 -13.51 9.17
N ILE A 139 -13.44 -13.07 8.76
CA ILE A 139 -13.27 -11.97 7.80
C ILE A 139 -13.86 -12.37 6.45
N LYS A 140 -13.61 -13.59 5.96
CA LYS A 140 -14.19 -14.08 4.70
C LYS A 140 -15.71 -14.03 4.73
N SER A 141 -16.34 -14.55 5.78
CA SER A 141 -17.80 -14.56 5.91
C SER A 141 -18.41 -13.15 6.01
N TRP A 142 -17.64 -12.19 6.53
CA TRP A 142 -18.07 -10.79 6.65
C TRP A 142 -17.82 -10.02 5.35
N VAL A 143 -16.64 -10.13 4.78
CA VAL A 143 -16.20 -9.41 3.56
C VAL A 143 -16.96 -9.87 2.31
N THR A 144 -17.43 -11.11 2.27
CA THR A 144 -18.29 -11.61 1.18
C THR A 144 -19.71 -11.00 1.20
N LYS A 145 -20.11 -10.35 2.31
CA LYS A 145 -21.37 -9.61 2.34
C LYS A 145 -21.26 -8.32 1.54
N PRO A 146 -22.11 -8.07 0.54
CA PRO A 146 -22.01 -6.87 -0.30
C PRO A 146 -22.03 -5.56 0.49
N SER A 147 -22.80 -5.53 1.61
CA SER A 147 -22.88 -4.36 2.49
C SER A 147 -21.55 -4.05 3.21
N ALA A 148 -20.82 -5.07 3.65
CA ALA A 148 -19.54 -4.90 4.32
C ALA A 148 -18.46 -4.49 3.34
N ALA A 149 -18.39 -5.13 2.17
CA ALA A 149 -17.51 -4.76 1.08
C ALA A 149 -17.71 -3.29 0.66
N LYS A 150 -18.98 -2.87 0.48
CA LYS A 150 -19.32 -1.49 0.14
C LYS A 150 -18.85 -0.51 1.22
N ARG A 151 -19.06 -0.81 2.51
CA ARG A 151 -18.59 0.04 3.62
C ARG A 151 -17.08 0.18 3.65
N LEU A 152 -16.35 -0.92 3.49
CA LEU A 152 -14.88 -0.90 3.44
C LEU A 152 -14.40 -0.04 2.27
N ASN A 153 -14.95 -0.22 1.08
CA ASN A 153 -14.61 0.55 -0.09
C ASN A 153 -14.90 2.05 0.12
N GLN A 154 -16.02 2.39 0.76
CA GLN A 154 -16.38 3.77 1.09
C GLN A 154 -15.38 4.38 2.07
N ILE A 155 -15.02 3.67 3.15
CA ILE A 155 -14.03 4.16 4.13
C ILE A 155 -12.69 4.38 3.45
N THR A 156 -12.18 3.37 2.74
CA THR A 156 -10.90 3.48 2.03
C THR A 156 -10.91 4.60 0.99
N GLY A 157 -11.99 4.70 0.21
CA GLY A 157 -12.17 5.76 -0.77
C GLY A 157 -12.20 7.15 -0.15
N SER A 158 -12.90 7.31 1.00
CA SER A 158 -12.95 8.58 1.73
C SER A 158 -11.58 8.99 2.24
N VAL A 159 -10.81 8.07 2.83
CA VAL A 159 -9.45 8.33 3.30
C VAL A 159 -8.54 8.76 2.13
N MET A 160 -8.61 8.06 1.00
CA MET A 160 -7.81 8.40 -0.18
C MET A 160 -8.14 9.78 -0.74
N VAL A 161 -9.44 10.13 -0.85
CA VAL A 161 -9.87 11.46 -1.31
C VAL A 161 -9.41 12.53 -0.33
N LEU A 162 -9.58 12.31 0.97
CA LEU A 162 -9.15 13.25 2.00
C LEU A 162 -7.65 13.52 1.94
N VAL A 163 -6.83 12.47 1.82
CA VAL A 163 -5.37 12.62 1.70
C VAL A 163 -5.01 13.33 0.39
N GLY A 164 -5.67 13.01 -0.72
CA GLY A 164 -5.46 13.70 -1.99
C GLY A 164 -5.80 15.19 -1.91
N LEU A 165 -6.88 15.57 -1.23
CA LEU A 165 -7.25 16.96 -1.00
C LEU A 165 -6.24 17.67 -0.07
N LEU A 166 -5.79 17.03 0.99
CA LEU A 166 -4.74 17.58 1.87
C LEU A 166 -3.46 17.88 1.08
N LEU A 167 -3.07 16.99 0.15
CA LEU A 167 -1.93 17.22 -0.75
C LEU A 167 -2.08 18.46 -1.62
N VAL A 168 -3.28 18.78 -2.04
CA VAL A 168 -3.54 19.98 -2.87
C VAL A 168 -3.39 21.26 -2.05
N VAL A 169 -3.78 21.24 -0.77
CA VAL A 169 -3.83 22.43 0.09
C VAL A 169 -2.51 22.68 0.83
N SER A 170 -1.72 21.63 1.10
CA SER A 170 -0.41 21.76 1.77
C SER A 170 0.68 22.22 0.81
#